data_abe20c788050d44844d1ebf8c5b6490e
#
_entry.id   abe20c788050d44844d1ebf8c5b6490e
#
_cell.length_a   1.000
_cell.length_b   1.000
_cell.length_c   1.000
_cell.angle_alpha   90.00
_cell.angle_beta   90.00
_cell.angle_gamma   90.00
#
_symmetry.space_group_name_H-M   'P 1'
#
loop_
_entity.id
_entity.type
_entity.pdbx_description
1 polymer ?
#
loop_
_entity_poly.entity_id
_entity_poly.type
_entity_poly.pdbx_seq_one_letter_code
_entity_poly.pdbx_strand_id
1 'polypeptide(L)'
;MFSLYYMKTSEQVLIVLLGVFIAFSTTSLSAQNGKFTLVIDPGHGGKDPGALGSSSKEKDIVLSVALKLGALIESNHPDVDVLYTRNKDLFVPLNQRASIANKAHANLFISIHCNALDRRRTSPQGVETFVLGLHRSKDNLDVAKAENSVIMYEEDYSVKYEGFNPNEPESYIIFEFMANEFLDLSVYFASLVQNQLVTNSKRVNRNVRQAGFLVLREVAMPSILVELGYISNKQEEAYLKSTSGQTSLARSIYNGFRDYKKEFDKKSFVFSNGSDSDNVSAVQSTVITASQDKEYRIQILTSSKKLDSGSPSFKGLSPVEFYYDGGIYKYTYGN
;
A
#
# COMPACT_ATOMS: atom_id res chain seq x y z
N MET A 1 25.77 -37.67 -66.34
CA MET A 1 24.93 -38.16 -65.21
C MET A 1 25.79 -38.00 -63.90
N PHE A 2 26.22 -36.79 -63.56
CA PHE A 2 26.82 -36.44 -62.27
C PHE A 2 26.79 -34.93 -62.11
N SER A 3 25.64 -34.39 -61.72
CA SER A 3 25.56 -32.97 -61.31
C SER A 3 24.38 -32.75 -60.35
N LEU A 4 24.40 -33.49 -59.26
CA LEU A 4 23.31 -33.36 -58.27
C LEU A 4 23.78 -33.50 -56.80
N TYR A 5 25.08 -33.37 -56.53
CA TYR A 5 25.53 -33.66 -55.16
C TYR A 5 26.34 -32.56 -54.47
N TYR A 6 26.45 -31.36 -54.99
CA TYR A 6 27.29 -30.34 -54.39
C TYR A 6 26.58 -29.06 -53.89
N MET A 7 25.27 -29.11 -53.86
CA MET A 7 24.49 -27.98 -53.30
C MET A 7 23.94 -28.24 -51.91
N LYS A 8 24.68 -28.94 -51.02
CA LYS A 8 23.90 -29.48 -49.91
C LYS A 8 24.42 -29.23 -48.50
N THR A 9 25.64 -28.79 -48.29
CA THR A 9 26.14 -28.66 -46.92
C THR A 9 25.85 -27.28 -46.34
N SER A 10 25.98 -26.23 -47.11
CA SER A 10 25.74 -24.87 -46.60
C SER A 10 24.26 -24.54 -46.42
N GLU A 11 23.39 -25.00 -47.37
CA GLU A 11 21.94 -24.83 -47.30
C GLU A 11 21.32 -25.73 -46.21
N GLN A 12 21.78 -26.96 -46.05
CA GLN A 12 21.34 -27.83 -44.97
C GLN A 12 21.75 -27.34 -43.58
N VAL A 13 22.95 -26.80 -43.45
CA VAL A 13 23.41 -26.17 -42.21
C VAL A 13 22.61 -24.89 -41.93
N LEU A 14 22.28 -24.11 -42.95
CA LEU A 14 21.44 -22.91 -42.79
C LEU A 14 20.01 -23.25 -42.38
N ILE A 15 19.42 -24.30 -42.94
CA ILE A 15 18.06 -24.77 -42.61
C ILE A 15 18.05 -25.38 -41.19
N VAL A 16 19.07 -26.10 -40.76
CA VAL A 16 19.17 -26.62 -39.41
C VAL A 16 19.39 -25.51 -38.40
N LEU A 17 20.23 -24.51 -38.72
CA LEU A 17 20.44 -23.35 -37.87
C LEU A 17 19.16 -22.48 -37.76
N LEU A 18 18.43 -22.31 -38.86
CA LEU A 18 17.14 -21.60 -38.87
C LEU A 18 16.07 -22.36 -38.07
N GLY A 19 16.03 -23.70 -38.22
CA GLY A 19 15.13 -24.57 -37.45
C GLY A 19 15.41 -24.59 -35.97
N VAL A 20 16.69 -24.54 -35.55
CA VAL A 20 17.10 -24.44 -34.15
C VAL A 20 16.78 -23.03 -33.58
N PHE A 21 16.94 -21.99 -34.40
CA PHE A 21 16.58 -20.62 -33.98
C PHE A 21 15.04 -20.45 -33.82
N ILE A 22 14.24 -21.06 -34.65
CA ILE A 22 12.77 -21.06 -34.55
C ILE A 22 12.31 -21.93 -33.35
N ALA A 23 13.00 -23.06 -33.07
CA ALA A 23 12.68 -23.89 -31.89
C ALA A 23 13.02 -23.23 -30.56
N PHE A 24 14.01 -22.33 -30.54
CA PHE A 24 14.32 -21.52 -29.34
C PHE A 24 13.42 -20.29 -29.19
N SER A 25 12.69 -19.89 -30.23
CA SER A 25 11.82 -18.69 -30.20
C SER A 25 10.42 -18.98 -29.67
N THR A 26 10.09 -20.21 -29.33
CA THR A 26 8.81 -20.58 -28.72
C THR A 26 8.92 -20.82 -27.21
N THR A 27 9.79 -20.10 -26.53
CA THR A 27 9.49 -19.82 -25.13
C THR A 27 8.29 -18.88 -25.15
N SER A 28 7.11 -19.48 -25.15
CA SER A 28 5.91 -18.78 -24.75
C SER A 28 6.29 -18.05 -23.48
N LEU A 29 6.39 -16.72 -23.56
CA LEU A 29 6.30 -15.86 -22.39
C LEU A 29 4.88 -16.14 -21.90
N SER A 30 4.73 -17.21 -21.12
CA SER A 30 3.53 -17.45 -20.34
C SER A 30 3.44 -16.19 -19.51
N ALA A 31 2.58 -15.26 -19.90
CA ALA A 31 2.15 -14.21 -19.00
C ALA A 31 1.77 -14.96 -17.74
N GLN A 32 2.59 -14.84 -16.73
CA GLN A 32 2.36 -15.47 -15.45
C GLN A 32 1.06 -14.85 -14.95
N ASN A 33 -0.07 -15.48 -15.29
CA ASN A 33 -1.34 -15.26 -14.60
C ASN A 33 -1.16 -15.78 -13.18
N GLY A 34 -0.19 -15.17 -12.47
CA GLY A 34 0.00 -15.37 -11.06
C GLY A 34 -1.26 -14.88 -10.36
N LYS A 35 -1.79 -15.68 -9.47
CA LYS A 35 -2.87 -15.26 -8.61
C LYS A 35 -2.48 -13.95 -7.91
N PHE A 36 -3.48 -13.10 -7.65
CA PHE A 36 -3.27 -11.93 -6.82
C PHE A 36 -2.89 -12.37 -5.40
N THR A 37 -1.74 -11.96 -4.90
CA THR A 37 -1.29 -12.30 -3.56
C THR A 37 -1.55 -11.14 -2.61
N LEU A 38 -2.34 -11.40 -1.56
CA LEU A 38 -2.61 -10.48 -0.47
C LEU A 38 -1.93 -10.96 0.80
N VAL A 39 -1.18 -10.08 1.46
CA VAL A 39 -0.69 -10.32 2.81
C VAL A 39 -1.51 -9.55 3.83
N ILE A 40 -2.08 -10.25 4.78
CA ILE A 40 -2.76 -9.70 5.95
C ILE A 40 -1.82 -9.80 7.15
N ASP A 41 -1.57 -8.68 7.79
CA ASP A 41 -0.68 -8.56 8.93
C ASP A 41 -1.47 -8.20 10.20
N PRO A 42 -1.89 -9.19 11.01
CA PRO A 42 -2.41 -8.90 12.33
C PRO A 42 -1.28 -8.36 13.22
N GLY A 43 -1.37 -7.11 13.65
CA GLY A 43 -0.36 -6.50 14.50
C GLY A 43 -0.08 -7.28 15.78
N HIS A 44 1.09 -7.07 16.40
CA HIS A 44 1.47 -7.66 17.67
C HIS A 44 1.49 -9.20 17.69
N GLY A 45 1.35 -9.82 18.86
CA GLY A 45 1.27 -11.28 19.04
C GLY A 45 2.33 -11.85 19.98
N GLY A 46 2.04 -13.03 20.56
CA GLY A 46 2.93 -13.70 21.51
C GLY A 46 3.21 -12.83 22.73
N LYS A 47 4.49 -12.51 22.95
CA LYS A 47 4.97 -11.67 24.07
C LYS A 47 4.57 -10.19 23.97
N ASP A 48 4.18 -9.74 22.78
CA ASP A 48 3.69 -8.38 22.55
C ASP A 48 2.14 -8.37 22.56
N PRO A 49 1.52 -7.83 23.61
CA PRO A 49 0.06 -7.79 23.72
C PRO A 49 -0.57 -6.71 22.83
N GLY A 50 0.21 -5.75 22.32
CA GLY A 50 -0.29 -4.49 21.78
C GLY A 50 -0.93 -3.61 22.87
N ALA A 51 -1.80 -2.72 22.46
CA ALA A 51 -2.54 -1.87 23.38
C ALA A 51 -3.49 -2.70 24.27
N LEU A 52 -3.62 -2.24 25.52
CA LEU A 52 -4.45 -2.90 26.52
C LEU A 52 -5.75 -2.13 26.75
N GLY A 53 -6.85 -2.80 26.54
CA GLY A 53 -8.15 -2.36 26.97
C GLY A 53 -8.40 -2.65 28.46
N SER A 54 -9.63 -2.46 28.91
CA SER A 54 -10.02 -2.80 30.28
C SER A 54 -10.12 -4.31 30.51
N SER A 55 -10.42 -5.08 29.47
CA SER A 55 -10.65 -6.53 29.53
C SER A 55 -10.23 -7.26 28.26
N SER A 56 -9.48 -6.60 27.38
CA SER A 56 -9.04 -7.15 26.09
C SER A 56 -7.62 -6.71 25.76
N LYS A 57 -7.00 -7.46 24.85
CA LYS A 57 -5.69 -7.13 24.27
C LYS A 57 -5.87 -6.92 22.79
N GLU A 58 -5.15 -5.94 22.24
CA GLU A 58 -5.18 -5.64 20.82
C GLU A 58 -4.84 -6.86 19.96
N LYS A 59 -3.77 -7.60 20.31
CA LYS A 59 -3.32 -8.78 19.55
C LYS A 59 -4.41 -9.80 19.28
N ASP A 60 -5.37 -9.95 20.19
CA ASP A 60 -6.46 -10.93 20.07
C ASP A 60 -7.57 -10.41 19.14
N ILE A 61 -7.88 -9.12 19.24
CA ILE A 61 -8.88 -8.45 18.40
C ILE A 61 -8.44 -8.44 16.96
N VAL A 62 -7.21 -7.97 16.69
CA VAL A 62 -6.70 -7.83 15.34
C VAL A 62 -6.52 -9.19 14.65
N LEU A 63 -6.10 -10.23 15.39
CA LEU A 63 -6.04 -11.59 14.86
C LEU A 63 -7.43 -12.08 14.45
N SER A 64 -8.43 -11.86 15.29
CA SER A 64 -9.80 -12.29 14.99
C SER A 64 -10.38 -11.59 13.77
N VAL A 65 -10.13 -10.26 13.61
CA VAL A 65 -10.57 -9.50 12.43
C VAL A 65 -9.84 -9.97 11.19
N ALA A 66 -8.51 -10.15 11.26
CA ALA A 66 -7.69 -10.62 10.15
C ALA A 66 -8.12 -11.98 9.61
N LEU A 67 -8.38 -12.94 10.49
CA LEU A 67 -8.85 -14.29 10.09
C LEU A 67 -10.25 -14.23 9.45
N LYS A 68 -11.15 -13.38 9.96
CA LYS A 68 -12.45 -13.16 9.33
C LYS A 68 -12.35 -12.50 7.96
N LEU A 69 -11.43 -11.55 7.83
CA LEU A 69 -11.13 -10.88 6.53
C LEU A 69 -10.63 -11.89 5.51
N GLY A 70 -9.62 -12.68 5.86
CA GLY A 70 -9.07 -13.66 4.94
C GLY A 70 -10.09 -14.71 4.52
N ALA A 71 -10.89 -15.23 5.46
CA ALA A 71 -11.97 -16.18 5.14
C ALA A 71 -13.01 -15.59 4.17
N LEU A 72 -13.33 -14.29 4.30
CA LEU A 72 -14.20 -13.59 3.34
C LEU A 72 -13.56 -13.49 1.94
N ILE A 73 -12.25 -13.23 1.88
CA ILE A 73 -11.53 -13.11 0.60
C ILE A 73 -11.42 -14.47 -0.06
N GLU A 74 -10.93 -15.49 0.65
CA GLU A 74 -10.76 -16.84 0.14
C GLU A 74 -12.07 -17.45 -0.39
N SER A 75 -13.20 -17.17 0.28
CA SER A 75 -14.51 -17.69 -0.15
C SER A 75 -15.11 -16.96 -1.35
N ASN A 76 -14.71 -15.72 -1.63
CA ASN A 76 -15.31 -14.91 -2.70
C ASN A 76 -14.35 -14.62 -3.87
N HIS A 77 -13.06 -14.86 -3.69
CA HIS A 77 -12.01 -14.60 -4.69
C HIS A 77 -11.05 -15.79 -4.79
N PRO A 78 -11.41 -16.86 -5.53
CA PRO A 78 -10.55 -18.05 -5.69
C PRO A 78 -9.26 -17.77 -6.47
N ASP A 79 -9.18 -16.61 -7.13
CA ASP A 79 -8.02 -16.05 -7.82
C ASP A 79 -7.07 -15.27 -6.91
N VAL A 80 -7.34 -15.21 -5.60
CA VAL A 80 -6.52 -14.52 -4.60
C VAL A 80 -5.89 -15.52 -3.65
N ASP A 81 -4.57 -15.47 -3.51
CA ASP A 81 -3.85 -16.16 -2.47
C ASP A 81 -3.72 -15.25 -1.24
N VAL A 82 -4.28 -15.69 -0.12
CA VAL A 82 -4.21 -14.96 1.16
C VAL A 82 -3.11 -15.54 2.03
N LEU A 83 -2.14 -14.70 2.37
CA LEU A 83 -1.06 -15.02 3.29
C LEU A 83 -1.20 -14.17 4.55
N TYR A 84 -0.73 -14.72 5.67
CA TYR A 84 -0.72 -14.01 6.95
C TYR A 84 0.71 -13.91 7.47
N THR A 85 1.07 -12.77 8.07
CA THR A 85 2.31 -12.67 8.83
C THR A 85 2.24 -13.56 10.08
N ARG A 86 1.06 -13.68 10.69
CA ARG A 86 0.69 -14.68 11.71
C ARG A 86 -0.80 -15.05 11.61
N ASN A 87 -1.13 -16.27 11.88
CA ASN A 87 -2.51 -16.78 11.95
C ASN A 87 -2.86 -17.39 13.32
N LYS A 88 -1.99 -17.18 14.30
CA LYS A 88 -2.13 -17.59 15.69
C LYS A 88 -1.43 -16.58 16.61
N ASP A 89 -1.53 -16.77 17.91
CA ASP A 89 -0.85 -15.92 18.90
C ASP A 89 0.66 -16.22 18.90
N LEU A 90 1.39 -15.55 18.00
CA LEU A 90 2.83 -15.67 17.80
C LEU A 90 3.43 -14.28 17.62
N PHE A 91 4.58 -14.02 18.25
CA PHE A 91 5.36 -12.83 18.02
C PHE A 91 6.12 -12.93 16.69
N VAL A 92 5.92 -11.93 15.82
CA VAL A 92 6.65 -11.78 14.56
C VAL A 92 7.30 -10.41 14.53
N PRO A 93 8.64 -10.31 14.44
CA PRO A 93 9.38 -9.05 14.30
C PRO A 93 8.90 -8.21 13.12
N LEU A 94 8.99 -6.87 13.24
CA LEU A 94 8.45 -5.97 12.17
C LEU A 94 9.12 -6.21 10.81
N ASN A 95 10.44 -6.35 10.78
CA ASN A 95 11.18 -6.62 9.54
C ASN A 95 10.81 -7.97 8.90
N GLN A 96 10.43 -8.98 9.70
CA GLN A 96 9.96 -10.26 9.17
C GLN A 96 8.58 -10.15 8.53
N ARG A 97 7.69 -9.28 9.02
CA ARG A 97 6.38 -9.03 8.41
C ARG A 97 6.54 -8.52 6.97
N ALA A 98 7.37 -7.51 6.77
CA ALA A 98 7.71 -7.02 5.44
C ALA A 98 8.41 -8.08 4.58
N SER A 99 9.36 -8.84 5.17
CA SER A 99 10.06 -9.93 4.47
C SER A 99 9.11 -11.03 3.97
N ILE A 100 8.07 -11.38 4.73
CA ILE A 100 7.05 -12.35 4.30
C ILE A 100 6.34 -11.84 3.05
N ALA A 101 5.90 -10.58 3.06
CA ALA A 101 5.20 -9.98 1.93
C ALA A 101 6.10 -9.84 0.68
N ASN A 102 7.33 -9.39 0.85
CA ASN A 102 8.28 -9.21 -0.24
C ASN A 102 8.69 -10.55 -0.89
N LYS A 103 8.97 -11.57 -0.08
CA LYS A 103 9.30 -12.92 -0.58
C LYS A 103 8.16 -13.59 -1.31
N ALA A 104 6.92 -13.27 -0.93
CA ALA A 104 5.73 -13.75 -1.60
C ALA A 104 5.41 -12.95 -2.87
N HIS A 105 6.17 -11.89 -3.19
CA HIS A 105 5.86 -10.94 -4.26
C HIS A 105 4.41 -10.47 -4.20
N ALA A 106 3.97 -10.11 -2.99
CA ALA A 106 2.58 -9.75 -2.75
C ALA A 106 2.17 -8.51 -3.55
N ASN A 107 0.92 -8.49 -3.99
CA ASN A 107 0.34 -7.35 -4.71
C ASN A 107 -0.21 -6.29 -3.76
N LEU A 108 -0.47 -6.67 -2.50
CA LEU A 108 -1.07 -5.79 -1.51
C LEU A 108 -0.72 -6.26 -0.09
N PHE A 109 -0.52 -5.30 0.81
CA PHE A 109 -0.25 -5.54 2.22
C PHE A 109 -1.24 -4.76 3.10
N ILE A 110 -1.87 -5.43 4.06
CA ILE A 110 -2.82 -4.83 5.01
C ILE A 110 -2.38 -5.16 6.43
N SER A 111 -1.89 -4.16 7.16
CA SER A 111 -1.66 -4.27 8.60
C SER A 111 -2.91 -3.84 9.37
N ILE A 112 -3.25 -4.56 10.43
CA ILE A 112 -4.48 -4.36 11.21
C ILE A 112 -4.11 -4.15 12.68
N HIS A 113 -4.55 -3.02 13.24
CA HIS A 113 -4.25 -2.53 14.57
C HIS A 113 -5.48 -2.00 15.30
N CYS A 114 -5.35 -1.72 16.57
CA CYS A 114 -6.32 -0.99 17.40
C CYS A 114 -5.61 0.12 18.13
N ASN A 115 -5.94 1.37 17.80
CA ASN A 115 -5.36 2.54 18.41
C ASN A 115 -5.62 2.61 19.93
N ALA A 116 -4.71 3.25 20.64
CA ALA A 116 -4.87 3.57 22.04
C ALA A 116 -4.29 4.95 22.33
N LEU A 117 -4.87 5.63 23.30
CA LEU A 117 -4.32 6.84 23.86
C LEU A 117 -4.01 6.65 25.35
N ASP A 118 -3.19 7.55 25.90
CA ASP A 118 -2.91 7.60 27.34
C ASP A 118 -4.20 7.42 28.15
N ARG A 119 -4.12 6.64 29.20
CA ARG A 119 -5.25 6.27 30.11
C ARG A 119 -6.11 7.45 30.58
N ARG A 120 -5.58 8.69 30.49
CA ARG A 120 -6.31 9.93 30.79
C ARG A 120 -7.16 10.46 29.63
N ARG A 121 -7.00 9.92 28.40
CA ARG A 121 -7.69 10.35 27.18
C ARG A 121 -8.53 9.19 26.65
N THR A 122 -9.65 8.91 27.30
CA THR A 122 -10.54 7.78 26.95
C THR A 122 -11.69 8.18 26.04
N SER A 123 -11.80 9.45 25.65
CA SER A 123 -12.89 9.96 24.81
C SER A 123 -12.73 9.75 23.30
N PRO A 124 -11.51 9.64 22.72
CA PRO A 124 -11.39 9.40 21.28
C PRO A 124 -12.05 8.10 20.84
N GLN A 125 -12.65 8.16 19.64
CA GLN A 125 -13.35 7.04 19.00
C GLN A 125 -13.23 7.15 17.49
N GLY A 126 -13.50 6.06 16.80
CA GLY A 126 -13.53 5.99 15.35
C GLY A 126 -12.34 5.27 14.73
N VAL A 127 -12.36 5.21 13.41
CA VAL A 127 -11.40 4.48 12.59
C VAL A 127 -10.52 5.43 11.78
N GLU A 128 -9.29 5.06 11.58
CA GLU A 128 -8.35 5.76 10.72
C GLU A 128 -7.50 4.76 9.92
N THR A 129 -7.16 5.13 8.70
CA THR A 129 -6.32 4.29 7.85
C THR A 129 -5.06 5.06 7.51
N PHE A 130 -3.92 4.44 7.74
CA PHE A 130 -2.62 5.06 7.50
C PHE A 130 -1.93 4.49 6.27
N VAL A 131 -1.16 5.35 5.61
CA VAL A 131 -0.15 4.99 4.63
C VAL A 131 1.22 5.46 5.09
N LEU A 132 2.28 4.86 4.55
CA LEU A 132 3.63 5.29 4.87
C LEU A 132 3.87 6.71 4.39
N GLY A 133 4.49 7.52 5.23
CA GLY A 133 4.88 8.88 4.88
C GLY A 133 5.17 9.74 6.11
N LEU A 134 5.39 11.02 5.87
CA LEU A 134 5.64 11.97 6.95
C LEU A 134 4.40 12.16 7.82
N HIS A 135 4.57 12.09 9.12
CA HIS A 135 3.53 12.47 10.07
C HIS A 135 3.30 13.99 10.03
N ARG A 136 2.05 14.40 9.78
CA ARG A 136 1.69 15.83 9.69
C ARG A 136 1.12 16.42 10.98
N SER A 137 1.04 15.60 12.04
CA SER A 137 0.56 16.03 13.36
C SER A 137 1.22 15.24 14.48
N LYS A 138 1.22 15.82 15.67
CA LYS A 138 1.70 15.14 16.87
C LYS A 138 0.93 13.83 17.14
N ASP A 139 -0.40 13.84 16.96
CA ASP A 139 -1.22 12.65 17.16
C ASP A 139 -0.78 11.50 16.23
N ASN A 140 -0.48 11.78 14.94
CA ASN A 140 0.00 10.76 14.00
C ASN A 140 1.39 10.23 14.40
N LEU A 141 2.27 11.10 14.91
CA LEU A 141 3.57 10.66 15.44
C LEU A 141 3.40 9.78 16.67
N ASP A 142 2.50 10.13 17.57
CA ASP A 142 2.25 9.36 18.80
C ASP A 142 1.75 7.93 18.46
N VAL A 143 0.88 7.79 17.46
CA VAL A 143 0.47 6.45 16.94
C VAL A 143 1.66 5.70 16.37
N ALA A 144 2.44 6.31 15.47
CA ALA A 144 3.61 5.66 14.90
C ALA A 144 4.65 5.24 15.97
N LYS A 145 4.84 6.07 17.01
CA LYS A 145 5.71 5.72 18.14
C LYS A 145 5.19 4.51 18.91
N ALA A 146 3.88 4.43 19.17
CA ALA A 146 3.27 3.30 19.85
C ALA A 146 3.51 2.01 19.07
N GLU A 147 3.20 2.01 17.77
CA GLU A 147 3.34 0.83 16.92
C GLU A 147 4.80 0.43 16.67
N ASN A 148 5.68 1.40 16.46
CA ASN A 148 7.11 1.12 16.26
C ASN A 148 7.81 0.67 17.54
N SER A 149 7.26 0.96 18.72
CA SER A 149 7.87 0.57 20.01
C SER A 149 8.00 -0.95 20.19
N VAL A 150 7.29 -1.72 19.40
CA VAL A 150 7.35 -3.20 19.40
C VAL A 150 8.77 -3.72 19.09
N ILE A 151 9.61 -2.96 18.37
CA ILE A 151 11.01 -3.35 18.13
C ILE A 151 11.79 -3.51 19.44
N MET A 152 11.41 -2.85 20.50
CA MET A 152 12.06 -2.95 21.81
C MET A 152 11.88 -4.34 22.46
N TYR A 153 10.95 -5.16 21.96
CA TYR A 153 10.83 -6.57 22.34
C TYR A 153 11.80 -7.49 21.56
N GLU A 154 12.51 -6.93 20.56
CA GLU A 154 13.44 -7.69 19.73
C GLU A 154 14.86 -7.62 20.29
N GLU A 155 15.59 -8.73 20.24
CA GLU A 155 17.02 -8.74 20.51
C GLU A 155 17.76 -7.99 19.39
N ASP A 156 18.78 -7.20 19.73
CA ASP A 156 19.62 -6.45 18.80
C ASP A 156 18.84 -5.49 17.88
N TYR A 157 17.70 -4.95 18.37
CA TYR A 157 16.85 -4.07 17.55
C TYR A 157 17.62 -2.84 17.02
N SER A 158 18.54 -2.28 17.80
CA SER A 158 19.32 -1.09 17.38
C SER A 158 20.17 -1.36 16.14
N VAL A 159 20.69 -2.59 16.00
CA VAL A 159 21.45 -3.02 14.80
C VAL A 159 20.50 -3.32 13.64
N LYS A 160 19.40 -4.04 13.91
CA LYS A 160 18.41 -4.44 12.90
C LYS A 160 17.71 -3.25 12.25
N TYR A 161 17.50 -2.18 13.01
CA TYR A 161 16.80 -0.97 12.54
C TYR A 161 17.72 0.24 12.44
N GLU A 162 19.03 0.01 12.24
CA GLU A 162 20.02 1.05 11.91
C GLU A 162 20.04 2.23 12.90
N GLY A 163 19.90 1.92 14.19
CA GLY A 163 19.88 2.92 15.25
C GLY A 163 18.56 3.69 15.41
N PHE A 164 17.51 3.29 14.69
CA PHE A 164 16.19 3.89 14.85
C PHE A 164 15.69 3.73 16.30
N ASN A 165 15.35 4.85 16.94
CA ASN A 165 14.76 4.88 18.28
C ASN A 165 13.27 5.30 18.18
N PRO A 166 12.31 4.42 18.47
CA PRO A 166 10.90 4.76 18.34
C PRO A 166 10.43 5.88 19.28
N ASN A 167 11.18 6.17 20.35
CA ASN A 167 10.82 7.22 21.28
C ASN A 167 11.32 8.61 20.87
N GLU A 168 12.26 8.70 19.94
CA GLU A 168 12.86 9.94 19.48
C GLU A 168 12.18 10.47 18.22
N PRO A 169 11.58 11.68 18.22
CA PRO A 169 10.99 12.28 17.03
C PRO A 169 11.97 12.40 15.86
N GLU A 170 13.26 12.62 16.16
CA GLU A 170 14.32 12.80 15.18
C GLU A 170 14.52 11.54 14.33
N SER A 171 14.31 10.35 14.89
CA SER A 171 14.38 9.08 14.16
C SER A 171 13.36 9.00 13.02
N TYR A 172 12.27 9.77 13.09
CA TYR A 172 11.21 9.78 12.09
C TYR A 172 11.52 10.68 10.89
N ILE A 173 12.55 11.51 10.96
CA ILE A 173 12.95 12.39 9.84
C ILE A 173 13.32 11.60 8.60
N ILE A 174 13.83 10.38 8.76
CA ILE A 174 14.18 9.51 7.63
C ILE A 174 13.00 9.27 6.69
N PHE A 175 11.78 9.21 7.22
CA PHE A 175 10.58 9.00 6.42
C PHE A 175 10.23 10.18 5.50
N GLU A 176 10.81 11.38 5.72
CA GLU A 176 10.68 12.52 4.80
C GLU A 176 11.43 12.30 3.49
N PHE A 177 12.53 11.57 3.55
CA PHE A 177 13.42 11.36 2.40
C PHE A 177 13.12 10.05 1.66
N MET A 178 12.23 9.21 2.19
CA MET A 178 11.85 7.97 1.53
C MET A 178 10.84 8.25 0.44
N ALA A 179 11.26 8.05 -0.82
CA ALA A 179 10.32 7.97 -1.93
C ALA A 179 9.49 6.69 -1.80
N ASN A 180 8.18 6.84 -1.69
CA ASN A 180 7.28 5.70 -1.69
C ASN A 180 6.66 5.54 -3.08
N GLU A 181 7.22 4.66 -3.88
CA GLU A 181 6.76 4.34 -5.23
C GLU A 181 5.26 3.93 -5.26
N PHE A 182 4.78 3.33 -4.19
CA PHE A 182 3.41 2.81 -4.10
C PHE A 182 2.46 3.75 -3.35
N LEU A 183 2.86 4.99 -3.06
CA LEU A 183 2.07 5.91 -2.24
C LEU A 183 0.68 6.16 -2.81
N ASP A 184 0.57 6.47 -4.10
CA ASP A 184 -0.70 6.79 -4.73
C ASP A 184 -1.68 5.60 -4.70
N LEU A 185 -1.19 4.39 -4.96
CA LEU A 185 -1.98 3.16 -4.88
C LEU A 185 -2.37 2.84 -3.44
N SER A 186 -1.47 3.09 -2.49
CA SER A 186 -1.74 2.92 -1.06
C SER A 186 -2.81 3.90 -0.57
N VAL A 187 -2.73 5.19 -0.95
CA VAL A 187 -3.73 6.21 -0.62
C VAL A 187 -5.07 5.88 -1.24
N TYR A 188 -5.09 5.45 -2.51
CA TYR A 188 -6.32 5.02 -3.17
C TYR A 188 -6.98 3.86 -2.42
N PHE A 189 -6.22 2.80 -2.12
CA PHE A 189 -6.73 1.66 -1.36
C PHE A 189 -7.17 2.05 0.06
N ALA A 190 -6.37 2.85 0.78
CA ALA A 190 -6.72 3.37 2.09
C ALA A 190 -8.05 4.13 2.09
N SER A 191 -8.30 4.92 1.03
CA SER A 191 -9.54 5.69 0.89
C SER A 191 -10.77 4.79 0.71
N LEU A 192 -10.64 3.70 -0.06
CA LEU A 192 -11.70 2.71 -0.23
C LEU A 192 -12.03 2.02 1.10
N VAL A 193 -11.00 1.56 1.82
CA VAL A 193 -11.18 0.89 3.14
C VAL A 193 -11.78 1.85 4.15
N GLN A 194 -11.23 3.07 4.26
CA GLN A 194 -11.74 4.09 5.20
C GLN A 194 -13.21 4.43 4.94
N ASN A 195 -13.58 4.61 3.68
CA ASN A 195 -14.96 4.89 3.31
C ASN A 195 -15.90 3.74 3.72
N GLN A 196 -15.51 2.48 3.51
CA GLN A 196 -16.31 1.33 3.87
C GLN A 196 -16.44 1.17 5.40
N LEU A 197 -15.39 1.45 6.16
CA LEU A 197 -15.43 1.44 7.63
C LEU A 197 -16.41 2.50 8.18
N VAL A 198 -16.48 3.65 7.55
CA VAL A 198 -17.41 4.74 7.91
C VAL A 198 -18.84 4.41 7.50
N THR A 199 -19.04 3.97 6.26
CA THR A 199 -20.39 3.81 5.69
C THR A 199 -21.07 2.52 6.11
N ASN A 200 -20.34 1.39 6.16
CA ASN A 200 -20.91 0.09 6.50
C ASN A 200 -20.80 -0.23 7.99
N SER A 201 -19.63 -0.06 8.59
CA SER A 201 -19.44 -0.30 10.03
C SER A 201 -19.90 0.85 10.90
N LYS A 202 -20.37 1.97 10.30
CA LYS A 202 -20.88 3.16 11.02
C LYS A 202 -19.89 3.72 12.04
N ARG A 203 -18.58 3.64 11.70
CA ARG A 203 -17.55 4.18 12.58
C ARG A 203 -17.36 5.67 12.35
N VAL A 204 -16.93 6.38 13.39
CA VAL A 204 -16.56 7.81 13.27
C VAL A 204 -15.33 7.91 12.37
N ASN A 205 -15.42 8.80 11.37
CA ASN A 205 -14.35 8.99 10.39
C ASN A 205 -13.21 9.84 10.97
N ARG A 206 -12.00 9.29 10.98
CA ARG A 206 -10.78 10.01 11.34
C ARG A 206 -9.83 10.20 10.17
N ASN A 207 -10.31 9.90 8.96
CA ASN A 207 -9.64 10.07 7.66
C ASN A 207 -8.48 9.10 7.37
N VAL A 208 -8.01 9.18 6.12
CA VAL A 208 -6.74 8.61 5.69
C VAL A 208 -5.62 9.56 6.13
N ARG A 209 -4.54 9.01 6.68
CA ARG A 209 -3.43 9.76 7.27
C ARG A 209 -2.09 9.18 6.82
N GLN A 210 -1.02 9.91 7.11
CA GLN A 210 0.36 9.46 6.90
C GLN A 210 1.11 9.44 8.22
N ALA A 211 1.94 8.41 8.41
CA ALA A 211 2.90 8.35 9.49
C ALA A 211 4.05 7.36 9.18
N GLY A 212 5.15 7.48 9.91
CA GLY A 212 6.35 6.68 9.72
C GLY A 212 6.28 5.31 10.41
N PHE A 213 5.50 4.38 9.88
CA PHE A 213 5.41 3.02 10.39
C PHE A 213 6.51 2.14 9.84
N LEU A 214 7.32 1.54 10.71
CA LEU A 214 8.39 0.62 10.34
C LEU A 214 7.87 -0.60 9.59
N VAL A 215 6.69 -1.11 9.97
CA VAL A 215 6.08 -2.27 9.30
C VAL A 215 5.75 -2.00 7.83
N LEU A 216 5.51 -0.73 7.46
CA LEU A 216 5.24 -0.33 6.07
C LEU A 216 6.51 0.15 5.34
N ARG A 217 7.62 0.38 6.06
CA ARG A 217 8.83 0.97 5.48
C ARG A 217 9.46 0.12 4.39
N GLU A 218 9.51 -1.18 4.61
CA GLU A 218 10.27 -2.11 3.77
C GLU A 218 9.40 -2.99 2.87
N VAL A 219 8.09 -2.74 2.82
CA VAL A 219 7.21 -3.48 1.90
C VAL A 219 7.29 -2.90 0.49
N ALA A 220 7.49 -3.77 -0.49
CA ALA A 220 7.68 -3.42 -1.90
C ALA A 220 6.37 -3.57 -2.71
N MET A 221 5.26 -3.12 -2.13
CA MET A 221 3.93 -3.13 -2.75
C MET A 221 3.03 -2.08 -2.09
N PRO A 222 1.85 -1.76 -2.68
CA PRO A 222 0.84 -0.93 -2.02
C PRO A 222 0.49 -1.47 -0.63
N SER A 223 0.47 -0.60 0.38
CA SER A 223 0.36 -1.01 1.78
C SER A 223 -0.40 0.00 2.62
N ILE A 224 -1.20 -0.51 3.56
CA ILE A 224 -1.95 0.29 4.52
C ILE A 224 -1.85 -0.30 5.92
N LEU A 225 -2.02 0.56 6.93
CA LEU A 225 -2.26 0.17 8.31
C LEU A 225 -3.63 0.70 8.74
N VAL A 226 -4.48 -0.19 9.22
CA VAL A 226 -5.86 0.13 9.59
C VAL A 226 -5.98 0.11 11.11
N GLU A 227 -6.36 1.24 11.68
CA GLU A 227 -6.73 1.39 13.08
C GLU A 227 -8.24 1.18 13.23
N LEU A 228 -8.64 0.04 13.78
CA LEU A 228 -10.03 -0.42 13.88
C LEU A 228 -10.88 0.38 14.86
N GLY A 229 -10.26 1.16 15.72
CA GLY A 229 -10.88 1.94 16.79
C GLY A 229 -9.94 2.11 17.99
N TYR A 230 -10.43 2.76 19.03
CA TYR A 230 -9.63 3.07 20.22
C TYR A 230 -9.92 2.09 21.36
N ILE A 231 -9.04 1.10 21.58
CA ILE A 231 -9.21 0.09 22.63
C ILE A 231 -9.20 0.71 24.05
N SER A 232 -8.60 1.90 24.19
CA SER A 232 -8.63 2.67 25.46
C SER A 232 -9.98 3.29 25.80
N ASN A 233 -10.93 3.34 24.84
CA ASN A 233 -12.30 3.80 25.04
C ASN A 233 -13.21 2.60 25.32
N LYS A 234 -13.92 2.59 26.46
CA LYS A 234 -14.75 1.46 26.88
C LYS A 234 -15.85 1.07 25.88
N GLN A 235 -16.46 2.05 25.20
CA GLN A 235 -17.51 1.77 24.21
C GLN A 235 -16.90 1.17 22.93
N GLU A 236 -15.76 1.69 22.49
CA GLU A 236 -14.99 1.16 21.37
C GLU A 236 -14.49 -0.26 21.69
N GLU A 237 -13.90 -0.47 22.87
CA GLU A 237 -13.45 -1.79 23.30
C GLU A 237 -14.58 -2.81 23.29
N ALA A 238 -15.76 -2.45 23.81
CA ALA A 238 -16.93 -3.32 23.79
C ALA A 238 -17.33 -3.73 22.36
N TYR A 239 -17.25 -2.79 21.40
CA TYR A 239 -17.50 -3.07 19.99
C TYR A 239 -16.39 -3.93 19.37
N LEU A 240 -15.12 -3.55 19.57
CA LEU A 240 -13.95 -4.23 19.01
C LEU A 240 -13.83 -5.70 19.45
N LYS A 241 -14.19 -6.02 20.69
CA LYS A 241 -14.17 -7.40 21.18
C LYS A 241 -15.42 -8.22 20.86
N SER A 242 -16.49 -7.58 20.38
CA SER A 242 -17.72 -8.29 20.00
C SER A 242 -17.56 -9.01 18.67
N THR A 243 -18.16 -10.21 18.56
CA THR A 243 -18.17 -10.96 17.29
C THR A 243 -18.81 -10.15 16.15
N SER A 244 -19.90 -9.44 16.45
CA SER A 244 -20.60 -8.60 15.47
C SER A 244 -19.75 -7.43 15.00
N GLY A 245 -19.06 -6.73 15.92
CA GLY A 245 -18.15 -5.64 15.60
C GLY A 245 -16.99 -6.10 14.73
N GLN A 246 -16.31 -7.18 15.11
CA GLN A 246 -15.22 -7.77 14.34
C GLN A 246 -15.66 -8.21 12.94
N THR A 247 -16.83 -8.84 12.82
CA THR A 247 -17.37 -9.27 11.52
C THR A 247 -17.72 -8.07 10.65
N SER A 248 -18.28 -7.00 11.24
CA SER A 248 -18.59 -5.76 10.52
C SER A 248 -17.32 -5.08 10.00
N LEU A 249 -16.28 -4.97 10.85
CA LEU A 249 -14.99 -4.39 10.46
C LEU A 249 -14.31 -5.20 9.36
N ALA A 250 -14.24 -6.54 9.52
CA ALA A 250 -13.67 -7.42 8.50
C ALA A 250 -14.40 -7.30 7.16
N ARG A 251 -15.74 -7.22 7.18
CA ARG A 251 -16.54 -7.02 5.96
C ARG A 251 -16.31 -5.66 5.31
N SER A 252 -16.12 -4.62 6.09
CA SER A 252 -15.80 -3.28 5.54
C SER A 252 -14.42 -3.27 4.86
N ILE A 253 -13.41 -3.87 5.48
CA ILE A 253 -12.08 -3.99 4.86
C ILE A 253 -12.18 -4.85 3.58
N TYR A 254 -12.92 -5.96 3.63
CA TYR A 254 -13.19 -6.81 2.47
C TYR A 254 -13.85 -6.04 1.32
N ASN A 255 -14.86 -5.21 1.60
CA ASN A 255 -15.50 -4.41 0.55
C ASN A 255 -14.51 -3.42 -0.09
N GLY A 256 -13.66 -2.77 0.71
CA GLY A 256 -12.59 -1.91 0.20
C GLY A 256 -11.59 -2.69 -0.68
N PHE A 257 -11.20 -3.88 -0.25
CA PHE A 257 -10.35 -4.79 -1.03
C PHE A 257 -11.02 -5.20 -2.35
N ARG A 258 -12.28 -5.65 -2.33
CA ARG A 258 -13.04 -6.03 -3.52
C ARG A 258 -13.08 -4.89 -4.55
N ASP A 259 -13.34 -3.68 -4.10
CA ASP A 259 -13.42 -2.52 -4.98
C ASP A 259 -12.04 -2.16 -5.57
N TYR A 260 -10.97 -2.29 -4.79
CA TYR A 260 -9.57 -2.15 -5.26
C TYR A 260 -9.19 -3.23 -6.28
N LYS A 261 -9.43 -4.52 -5.95
CA LYS A 261 -9.12 -5.67 -6.82
C LYS A 261 -9.81 -5.55 -8.18
N LYS A 262 -11.07 -5.12 -8.18
CA LYS A 262 -11.82 -4.90 -9.43
C LYS A 262 -11.14 -3.89 -10.37
N GLU A 263 -10.59 -2.81 -9.84
CA GLU A 263 -9.85 -1.83 -10.64
C GLU A 263 -8.47 -2.34 -11.05
N PHE A 264 -7.81 -3.10 -10.20
CA PHE A 264 -6.56 -3.78 -10.51
C PHE A 264 -6.73 -4.74 -11.69
N ASP A 265 -7.78 -5.58 -11.68
CA ASP A 265 -8.05 -6.57 -12.73
C ASP A 265 -8.36 -5.91 -14.07
N LYS A 266 -9.13 -4.82 -14.06
CA LYS A 266 -9.42 -4.07 -15.30
C LYS A 266 -8.13 -3.55 -15.95
N LYS A 267 -7.21 -2.99 -15.15
CA LYS A 267 -5.94 -2.48 -15.66
C LYS A 267 -5.07 -3.61 -16.21
N SER A 268 -4.97 -4.73 -15.50
CA SER A 268 -4.20 -5.90 -15.93
C SER A 268 -4.74 -6.51 -17.23
N PHE A 269 -6.07 -6.57 -17.41
CA PHE A 269 -6.71 -7.06 -18.61
C PHE A 269 -6.40 -6.18 -19.84
N VAL A 270 -6.38 -4.85 -19.69
CA VAL A 270 -6.06 -3.92 -20.78
C VAL A 270 -4.61 -4.12 -21.25
N PHE A 271 -3.67 -4.33 -20.34
CA PHE A 271 -2.27 -4.59 -20.70
C PHE A 271 -2.05 -5.97 -21.35
N SER A 272 -2.81 -6.99 -20.98
CA SER A 272 -2.68 -8.34 -21.54
C SER A 272 -3.22 -8.45 -22.96
N ASN A 273 -4.25 -7.71 -23.30
CA ASN A 273 -4.92 -7.79 -24.61
C ASN A 273 -4.47 -6.70 -25.61
N GLY A 274 -3.60 -5.77 -25.17
CA GLY A 274 -3.05 -4.74 -26.05
C GLY A 274 -1.91 -5.20 -26.95
N SER A 275 -1.49 -6.47 -26.89
CA SER A 275 -0.37 -7.00 -27.67
C SER A 275 -0.78 -7.66 -29.01
N ASP A 276 -2.05 -7.89 -29.25
CA ASP A 276 -2.54 -8.50 -30.48
C ASP A 276 -3.84 -7.83 -30.95
N SER A 277 -3.74 -6.75 -31.71
CA SER A 277 -4.66 -6.49 -32.85
C SER A 277 -4.37 -5.15 -33.51
N ASP A 278 -3.78 -5.20 -34.69
CA ASP A 278 -4.02 -4.24 -35.77
C ASP A 278 -5.52 -4.30 -36.15
N ASN A 279 -6.35 -3.55 -35.50
CA ASN A 279 -7.66 -3.06 -35.95
C ASN A 279 -8.50 -2.59 -34.76
N VAL A 280 -8.34 -1.35 -34.35
CA VAL A 280 -9.36 -0.68 -33.55
C VAL A 280 -9.67 0.66 -34.18
N SER A 281 -10.69 0.67 -35.01
CA SER A 281 -11.44 1.89 -35.34
C SER A 281 -12.19 2.35 -34.10
N ALA A 282 -11.86 3.55 -33.69
CA ALA A 282 -12.70 4.50 -32.97
C ALA A 282 -13.54 4.01 -31.78
N VAL A 283 -12.92 3.88 -30.61
CA VAL A 283 -13.56 4.31 -29.36
C VAL A 283 -12.61 5.32 -28.70
N GLN A 284 -13.01 6.56 -28.77
CA GLN A 284 -12.37 7.65 -28.02
C GLN A 284 -12.63 7.42 -26.53
N SER A 285 -11.90 6.49 -25.95
CA SER A 285 -11.65 6.44 -24.52
C SER A 285 -10.38 7.24 -24.32
N THR A 286 -10.45 8.27 -23.53
CA THR A 286 -9.28 9.02 -23.04
C THR A 286 -8.34 8.04 -22.34
N VAL A 287 -7.54 7.35 -23.14
CA VAL A 287 -6.33 6.68 -22.69
C VAL A 287 -5.38 7.82 -22.35
N ILE A 288 -5.14 8.03 -21.07
CA ILE A 288 -3.96 8.77 -20.64
C ILE A 288 -2.79 7.89 -21.09
N THR A 289 -2.32 8.15 -22.30
CA THR A 289 -1.05 7.63 -22.81
C THR A 289 0.03 8.12 -21.86
N ALA A 290 0.62 7.20 -21.10
CA ALA A 290 1.83 7.43 -20.35
C ALA A 290 3.01 7.54 -21.34
N SER A 291 3.01 8.60 -22.13
CA SER A 291 4.13 9.18 -22.85
C SER A 291 3.81 10.64 -23.15
N GLN A 292 3.40 11.36 -22.12
CA GLN A 292 3.74 12.77 -22.01
C GLN A 292 4.87 12.80 -21.00
N ASP A 293 5.95 13.45 -21.38
CA ASP A 293 7.02 13.83 -20.47
C ASP A 293 6.35 14.35 -19.20
N LYS A 294 6.49 13.60 -18.09
CA LYS A 294 5.95 14.06 -16.81
C LYS A 294 6.76 15.27 -16.42
N GLU A 295 6.18 16.42 -16.61
CA GLU A 295 6.77 17.69 -16.21
C GLU A 295 6.65 17.80 -14.69
N TYR A 296 7.77 17.68 -13.99
CA TYR A 296 7.83 17.82 -12.54
C TYR A 296 8.09 19.27 -12.18
N ARG A 297 7.14 19.89 -11.47
CA ARG A 297 7.26 21.28 -11.03
C ARG A 297 7.24 21.36 -9.51
N ILE A 298 8.10 22.20 -8.97
CA ILE A 298 8.17 22.46 -7.53
C ILE A 298 7.17 23.56 -7.18
N GLN A 299 6.21 23.29 -6.29
CA GLN A 299 5.35 24.34 -5.76
C GLN A 299 6.15 25.20 -4.78
N ILE A 300 6.32 26.46 -5.12
CA ILE A 300 7.17 27.41 -4.39
C ILE A 300 6.39 28.36 -3.49
N LEU A 301 5.10 28.61 -3.81
CA LEU A 301 4.29 29.58 -3.08
C LEU A 301 2.79 29.31 -3.25
N THR A 302 2.00 29.70 -2.24
CA THR A 302 0.55 29.83 -2.35
C THR A 302 0.11 31.24 -1.98
N SER A 303 -0.96 31.74 -2.61
CA SER A 303 -1.50 33.08 -2.34
C SER A 303 -3.02 33.08 -2.54
N SER A 304 -3.73 33.81 -1.70
CA SER A 304 -5.17 34.07 -1.87
C SER A 304 -5.45 35.11 -2.99
N LYS A 305 -4.42 35.83 -3.43
CA LYS A 305 -4.52 36.78 -4.54
C LYS A 305 -3.56 36.36 -5.66
N LYS A 306 -3.95 36.61 -6.91
CA LYS A 306 -3.07 36.40 -8.05
C LYS A 306 -1.89 37.36 -7.96
N LEU A 307 -0.67 36.84 -8.05
CA LEU A 307 0.58 37.61 -8.11
C LEU A 307 1.05 37.72 -9.54
N ASP A 308 1.63 38.86 -9.90
CA ASP A 308 2.24 39.10 -11.21
C ASP A 308 3.54 38.26 -11.35
N SER A 309 3.90 37.94 -12.61
CA SER A 309 5.07 37.09 -12.93
C SER A 309 6.42 37.66 -12.42
N GLY A 310 6.50 38.95 -12.19
CA GLY A 310 7.67 39.64 -11.62
C GLY A 310 7.61 39.86 -10.11
N SER A 311 6.67 39.20 -9.39
CA SER A 311 6.52 39.43 -7.96
C SER A 311 7.80 39.16 -7.16
N PRO A 312 8.21 40.08 -6.27
CA PRO A 312 9.35 39.87 -5.37
C PRO A 312 9.24 38.59 -4.51
N SER A 313 8.01 38.08 -4.31
CA SER A 313 7.75 36.85 -3.60
C SER A 313 8.36 35.61 -4.28
N PHE A 314 8.66 35.68 -5.56
CA PHE A 314 9.31 34.60 -6.30
C PHE A 314 10.84 34.60 -6.21
N LYS A 315 11.41 35.60 -5.52
CA LYS A 315 12.87 35.70 -5.27
C LYS A 315 13.73 35.55 -6.55
N GLY A 316 13.28 36.08 -7.67
CA GLY A 316 13.98 36.02 -8.93
C GLY A 316 13.84 34.73 -9.73
N LEU A 317 13.04 33.76 -9.26
CA LEU A 317 12.74 32.56 -10.04
C LEU A 317 11.91 32.88 -11.27
N SER A 318 12.29 32.33 -12.43
CA SER A 318 11.60 32.47 -13.72
C SER A 318 11.94 31.26 -14.61
N PRO A 319 10.98 30.68 -15.36
CA PRO A 319 9.57 31.02 -15.39
C PRO A 319 8.83 30.47 -14.15
N VAL A 320 7.87 31.23 -13.64
CA VAL A 320 6.94 30.77 -12.60
C VAL A 320 5.55 30.68 -13.22
N GLU A 321 4.95 29.53 -13.13
CA GLU A 321 3.57 29.28 -13.54
C GLU A 321 2.65 29.14 -12.34
N PHE A 322 1.35 29.21 -12.56
CA PHE A 322 0.38 29.02 -11.49
C PHE A 322 -0.85 28.24 -11.95
N TYR A 323 -1.50 27.60 -11.02
CA TYR A 323 -2.85 27.08 -11.16
C TYR A 323 -3.71 27.51 -9.95
N TYR A 324 -5.02 27.56 -10.16
CA TYR A 324 -5.98 27.95 -9.14
C TYR A 324 -6.74 26.71 -8.66
N ASP A 325 -6.66 26.46 -7.37
CA ASP A 325 -7.29 25.28 -6.77
C ASP A 325 -7.69 25.57 -5.32
N GLY A 326 -8.90 25.17 -4.94
CA GLY A 326 -9.40 25.30 -3.57
C GLY A 326 -9.45 26.76 -3.05
N GLY A 327 -9.67 27.76 -3.93
CA GLY A 327 -9.74 29.17 -3.52
C GLY A 327 -8.40 29.88 -3.40
N ILE A 328 -7.28 29.23 -3.77
CA ILE A 328 -5.93 29.77 -3.70
C ILE A 328 -5.16 29.59 -5.01
N TYR A 329 -4.25 30.50 -5.30
CA TYR A 329 -3.27 30.39 -6.38
C TYR A 329 -2.05 29.62 -5.86
N LYS A 330 -1.67 28.57 -6.57
CA LYS A 330 -0.49 27.75 -6.30
C LYS A 330 0.54 28.01 -7.39
N TYR A 331 1.72 28.51 -7.03
CA TYR A 331 2.79 28.88 -7.96
C TYR A 331 3.85 27.81 -8.00
N THR A 332 4.28 27.45 -9.20
CA THR A 332 5.24 26.37 -9.46
C THR A 332 6.42 26.87 -10.28
N TYR A 333 7.58 26.24 -10.08
CA TYR A 333 8.83 26.49 -10.79
C TYR A 333 9.47 25.17 -11.21
N GLY A 334 10.14 25.15 -12.35
CA GLY A 334 10.83 24.00 -12.93
C GLY A 334 10.06 23.41 -14.12
N ASN A 335 10.81 22.68 -14.94
CA ASN A 335 10.33 21.88 -16.07
C ASN A 335 10.54 20.42 -15.73
#